data_15424285a4056df4d03307abff0ed40a
#
_entry.id   15424285a4056df4d03307abff0ed40a
#
_cell.length_a   1.000
_cell.length_b   1.000
_cell.length_c   1.000
_cell.angle_alpha   90.00
_cell.angle_beta   90.00
_cell.angle_gamma   90.00
#
_symmetry.space_group_name_H-M   'P 1'
#
loop_
_entity.id
_entity.type
_entity.pdbx_description
1 polymer ?
#
loop_
_entity_poly.entity_id
_entity_poly.type
_entity_poly.pdbx_seq_one_letter_code
_entity_poly.pdbx_strand_id
1 'polypeptide(L)'
;MIKKGLSESQTLKTAIHETVHAKLHDREIMESLGVEKDRLTKEVEAESVAYCVCSSFGLDTSDYSFPYIAGWSSSREMKEMKASMDVIRKTVGEMINQLTEELEIILEEKQQTELHEKYGILVDALEAAGYRYDYQESKPGHIVLAPDGTHEIAGYLQFESWGDIQNWLEDTITEGTDISERVDRAMYPF
;
A
#
# COMPACT_ATOMS: atom_id res chain seq x y z
N MET A 1 -7.02 6.40 -22.73
CA MET A 1 -8.06 5.34 -22.56
C MET A 1 -7.39 3.97 -22.69
N ILE A 2 -7.41 3.14 -21.66
CA ILE A 2 -6.76 1.82 -21.67
C ILE A 2 -7.56 0.85 -22.54
N LYS A 3 -6.88 0.13 -23.42
CA LYS A 3 -7.48 -0.78 -24.39
C LYS A 3 -8.02 -2.04 -23.66
N LYS A 4 -9.24 -2.49 -24.00
CA LYS A 4 -9.81 -3.73 -23.48
C LYS A 4 -9.04 -4.96 -24.00
N GLY A 5 -8.84 -5.98 -23.14
CA GLY A 5 -8.22 -7.25 -23.51
C GLY A 5 -6.70 -7.32 -23.28
N LEU A 6 -6.12 -6.35 -22.59
CA LEU A 6 -4.74 -6.43 -22.09
C LEU A 6 -4.66 -7.34 -20.85
N SER A 7 -3.49 -7.94 -20.62
CA SER A 7 -3.22 -8.61 -19.34
C SER A 7 -3.20 -7.59 -18.19
N GLU A 8 -3.29 -8.06 -16.94
CA GLU A 8 -3.23 -7.18 -15.77
C GLU A 8 -1.92 -6.39 -15.73
N SER A 9 -0.78 -7.04 -16.00
CA SER A 9 0.54 -6.39 -16.06
C SER A 9 0.61 -5.32 -17.15
N GLN A 10 0.06 -5.61 -18.33
CA GLN A 10 -0.01 -4.63 -19.43
C GLN A 10 -0.92 -3.46 -19.09
N THR A 11 -2.04 -3.72 -18.43
CA THR A 11 -3.00 -2.70 -18.01
C THR A 11 -2.36 -1.76 -17.00
N LEU A 12 -1.69 -2.32 -15.98
CA LEU A 12 -1.00 -1.53 -14.95
C LEU A 12 0.15 -0.72 -15.55
N LYS A 13 0.99 -1.35 -16.37
CA LYS A 13 2.08 -0.65 -17.08
C LYS A 13 1.54 0.52 -17.90
N THR A 14 0.45 0.30 -18.65
CA THR A 14 -0.16 1.36 -19.46
C THR A 14 -0.69 2.49 -18.58
N ALA A 15 -1.32 2.18 -17.45
CA ALA A 15 -1.80 3.18 -16.52
C ALA A 15 -0.65 4.03 -15.95
N ILE A 16 0.45 3.41 -15.55
CA ILE A 16 1.66 4.11 -15.09
C ILE A 16 2.22 4.99 -16.19
N HIS A 17 2.35 4.48 -17.42
CA HIS A 17 2.83 5.23 -18.59
C HIS A 17 2.01 6.49 -18.85
N GLU A 18 0.68 6.37 -18.88
CA GLU A 18 -0.22 7.53 -19.05
C GLU A 18 -0.12 8.53 -17.89
N THR A 19 0.07 8.03 -16.67
CA THR A 19 0.27 8.88 -15.48
C THR A 19 1.56 9.68 -15.59
N VAL A 20 2.64 9.09 -16.14
CA VAL A 20 3.90 9.81 -16.39
C VAL A 20 3.70 10.91 -17.45
N HIS A 21 2.95 10.64 -18.51
CA HIS A 21 2.63 11.68 -19.47
C HIS A 21 1.87 12.85 -18.83
N ALA A 22 0.89 12.57 -18.01
CA ALA A 22 0.15 13.59 -17.27
C ALA A 22 1.05 14.38 -16.29
N LYS A 23 1.99 13.70 -15.62
CA LYS A 23 2.89 14.31 -14.62
C LYS A 23 4.02 15.14 -15.24
N LEU A 24 4.62 14.68 -16.35
CA LEU A 24 5.83 15.25 -16.93
C LEU A 24 5.64 15.98 -18.26
N HIS A 25 4.65 15.57 -19.03
CA HIS A 25 4.52 15.94 -20.42
C HIS A 25 3.22 16.67 -20.74
N ASP A 26 2.46 17.00 -19.69
CA ASP A 26 1.30 17.88 -19.83
C ASP A 26 1.75 19.23 -20.40
N ARG A 27 0.95 19.78 -21.29
CA ARG A 27 1.29 21.00 -22.02
C ARG A 27 1.47 22.19 -21.09
N GLU A 28 0.58 22.38 -20.12
CA GLU A 28 0.64 23.51 -19.20
C GLU A 28 1.85 23.40 -18.28
N ILE A 29 2.18 22.19 -17.82
CA ILE A 29 3.37 21.91 -17.01
C ILE A 29 4.64 22.24 -17.81
N MET A 30 4.76 21.76 -19.04
CA MET A 30 5.94 21.99 -19.87
C MET A 30 6.12 23.47 -20.22
N GLU A 31 5.04 24.19 -20.55
CA GLU A 31 5.04 25.63 -20.81
C GLU A 31 5.48 26.40 -19.55
N SER A 32 4.99 26.04 -18.35
CA SER A 32 5.36 26.68 -17.09
C SER A 32 6.83 26.51 -16.72
N LEU A 33 7.43 25.38 -17.11
CA LEU A 33 8.84 25.06 -16.87
C LEU A 33 9.77 25.60 -17.98
N GLY A 34 9.23 26.14 -19.08
CA GLY A 34 10.00 26.54 -20.23
C GLY A 34 10.76 25.41 -20.93
N VAL A 35 10.22 24.17 -20.83
CA VAL A 35 10.85 22.97 -21.38
C VAL A 35 10.10 22.51 -22.62
N GLU A 36 10.85 22.27 -23.69
CA GLU A 36 10.31 21.69 -24.92
C GLU A 36 10.96 20.33 -25.17
N LYS A 37 10.15 19.28 -25.36
CA LYS A 37 10.61 17.92 -25.68
C LYS A 37 9.90 17.39 -26.91
N ASP A 38 10.64 16.72 -27.78
CA ASP A 38 10.03 16.00 -28.89
C ASP A 38 9.24 14.77 -28.40
N ARG A 39 8.39 14.28 -29.31
CA ARG A 39 7.50 13.15 -28.98
C ARG A 39 8.28 11.90 -28.56
N LEU A 40 9.39 11.60 -29.24
CA LEU A 40 10.16 10.37 -28.95
C LEU A 40 10.80 10.42 -27.57
N THR A 41 11.30 11.57 -27.14
CA THR A 41 11.84 11.76 -25.78
C THR A 41 10.75 11.58 -24.72
N LYS A 42 9.55 12.12 -24.95
CA LYS A 42 8.41 11.94 -24.04
C LYS A 42 8.01 10.46 -23.89
N GLU A 43 7.95 9.74 -25.02
CA GLU A 43 7.60 8.31 -24.99
C GLU A 43 8.67 7.48 -24.26
N VAL A 44 9.96 7.77 -24.49
CA VAL A 44 11.04 7.04 -23.80
C VAL A 44 11.08 7.33 -22.31
N GLU A 45 10.86 8.56 -21.90
CA GLU A 45 10.78 8.90 -20.49
C GLU A 45 9.59 8.19 -19.82
N ALA A 46 8.40 8.22 -20.43
CA ALA A 46 7.21 7.56 -19.88
C ALA A 46 7.39 6.03 -19.83
N GLU A 47 7.93 5.44 -20.88
CA GLU A 47 8.17 4.01 -20.97
C GLU A 47 9.23 3.53 -19.97
N SER A 48 10.32 4.29 -19.82
CA SER A 48 11.39 3.96 -18.87
C SER A 48 10.90 4.04 -17.42
N VAL A 49 10.13 5.08 -17.08
CA VAL A 49 9.54 5.19 -15.74
C VAL A 49 8.57 4.04 -15.48
N ALA A 50 7.66 3.76 -16.43
CA ALA A 50 6.70 2.68 -16.27
C ALA A 50 7.40 1.31 -16.10
N TYR A 51 8.46 1.05 -16.86
CA TYR A 51 9.26 -0.17 -16.71
C TYR A 51 9.90 -0.27 -15.31
N CYS A 52 10.59 0.78 -14.87
CA CYS A 52 11.28 0.79 -13.58
C CYS A 52 10.30 0.63 -12.41
N VAL A 53 9.17 1.34 -12.45
CA VAL A 53 8.13 1.23 -11.41
C VAL A 53 7.53 -0.17 -11.41
N CYS A 54 7.11 -0.72 -12.55
CA CYS A 54 6.61 -2.10 -12.63
C CYS A 54 7.62 -3.11 -12.09
N SER A 55 8.90 -2.96 -12.47
CA SER A 55 9.98 -3.85 -12.03
C SER A 55 10.21 -3.80 -10.52
N SER A 56 10.07 -2.62 -9.88
CA SER A 56 10.22 -2.48 -8.42
C SER A 56 9.15 -3.24 -7.64
N PHE A 57 7.98 -3.44 -8.23
CA PHE A 57 6.88 -4.25 -7.70
C PHE A 57 6.85 -5.69 -8.24
N GLY A 58 7.96 -6.17 -8.83
CA GLY A 58 8.10 -7.54 -9.31
C GLY A 58 7.38 -7.87 -10.62
N LEU A 59 6.93 -6.86 -11.36
CA LEU A 59 6.26 -7.03 -12.64
C LEU A 59 7.25 -6.89 -13.80
N ASP A 60 7.49 -7.97 -14.54
CA ASP A 60 8.34 -7.93 -15.74
C ASP A 60 7.56 -7.39 -16.94
N THR A 61 8.04 -6.28 -17.48
CA THR A 61 7.48 -5.62 -18.68
C THR A 61 8.56 -5.33 -19.73
N SER A 62 9.71 -6.02 -19.66
CA SER A 62 10.90 -5.82 -20.50
C SER A 62 10.61 -5.94 -22.00
N ASP A 63 9.80 -6.93 -22.38
CA ASP A 63 9.45 -7.19 -23.79
C ASP A 63 8.80 -5.99 -24.50
N TYR A 64 8.16 -5.12 -23.73
CA TYR A 64 7.42 -3.97 -24.25
C TYR A 64 8.23 -2.66 -24.23
N SER A 65 9.27 -2.57 -23.38
CA SER A 65 9.97 -1.31 -23.09
C SER A 65 11.26 -1.14 -23.87
N PHE A 66 12.06 -2.17 -24.02
CA PHE A 66 13.41 -2.10 -24.60
C PHE A 66 13.47 -1.61 -26.05
N PRO A 67 12.54 -1.92 -26.97
CA PRO A 67 12.59 -1.42 -28.34
C PRO A 67 12.56 0.11 -28.43
N TYR A 68 11.83 0.78 -27.56
CA TYR A 68 11.73 2.25 -27.53
C TYR A 68 13.04 2.89 -27.07
N ILE A 69 13.65 2.35 -26.02
CA ILE A 69 14.89 2.89 -25.43
C ILE A 69 16.06 2.75 -26.39
N ALA A 70 16.19 1.60 -27.05
CA ALA A 70 17.27 1.34 -27.99
C ALA A 70 17.23 2.27 -29.22
N GLY A 71 16.04 2.51 -29.77
CA GLY A 71 15.86 3.41 -30.92
C GLY A 71 16.16 4.86 -30.59
N TRP A 72 15.82 5.32 -29.40
CA TRP A 72 16.04 6.71 -28.99
C TRP A 72 17.51 6.99 -28.67
N SER A 73 18.19 6.11 -27.94
CA SER A 73 19.56 6.34 -27.48
C SER A 73 20.57 6.50 -28.61
N SER A 74 20.32 5.87 -29.78
CA SER A 74 21.23 5.94 -30.96
C SER A 74 21.24 7.30 -31.68
N SER A 75 20.25 8.18 -31.41
CA SER A 75 20.05 9.44 -32.13
C SER A 75 20.23 10.70 -31.27
N ARG A 76 20.68 10.56 -30.02
CA ARG A 76 20.74 11.68 -29.05
C ARG A 76 22.15 12.04 -28.61
N GLU A 77 22.32 13.33 -28.28
CA GLU A 77 23.53 13.79 -27.62
C GLU A 77 23.61 13.35 -26.17
N MET A 78 24.82 13.17 -25.66
CA MET A 78 25.05 12.72 -24.27
C MET A 78 24.40 13.64 -23.24
N LYS A 79 24.32 14.94 -23.49
CA LYS A 79 23.70 15.93 -22.60
C LYS A 79 22.18 15.72 -22.49
N GLU A 80 21.52 15.47 -23.62
CA GLU A 80 20.07 15.19 -23.68
C GLU A 80 19.75 13.87 -22.95
N MET A 81 20.57 12.84 -23.19
CA MET A 81 20.42 11.56 -22.52
C MET A 81 20.54 11.70 -20.99
N LYS A 82 21.54 12.43 -20.50
CA LYS A 82 21.70 12.66 -19.05
C LYS A 82 20.50 13.40 -18.47
N ALA A 83 20.00 14.44 -19.14
CA ALA A 83 18.85 15.20 -18.68
C ALA A 83 17.61 14.32 -18.55
N SER A 84 17.32 13.48 -19.55
CA SER A 84 16.20 12.53 -19.48
C SER A 84 16.41 11.46 -18.42
N MET A 85 17.62 10.93 -18.22
CA MET A 85 17.91 9.97 -17.17
C MET A 85 17.70 10.56 -15.78
N ASP A 86 18.04 11.82 -15.55
CA ASP A 86 17.81 12.49 -14.27
C ASP A 86 16.30 12.66 -13.99
N VAL A 87 15.53 13.04 -15.01
CA VAL A 87 14.06 13.12 -14.93
C VAL A 87 13.47 11.75 -14.62
N ILE A 88 13.86 10.70 -15.37
CA ILE A 88 13.39 9.33 -15.17
C ILE A 88 13.68 8.89 -13.74
N ARG A 89 14.92 9.00 -13.27
CA ARG A 89 15.33 8.56 -11.93
C ARG A 89 14.53 9.25 -10.82
N LYS A 90 14.36 10.57 -10.91
CA LYS A 90 13.59 11.34 -9.95
C LYS A 90 12.13 10.88 -9.94
N THR A 91 11.51 10.77 -11.10
CA THR A 91 10.10 10.40 -11.23
C THR A 91 9.83 8.97 -10.76
N VAL A 92 10.75 8.04 -11.06
CA VAL A 92 10.68 6.65 -10.55
C VAL A 92 10.67 6.64 -9.03
N GLY A 93 11.60 7.35 -8.38
CA GLY A 93 11.67 7.42 -6.92
C GLY A 93 10.40 8.01 -6.30
N GLU A 94 9.90 9.11 -6.85
CA GLU A 94 8.65 9.71 -6.38
C GLU A 94 7.44 8.78 -6.53
N MET A 95 7.31 8.11 -7.69
CA MET A 95 6.17 7.21 -7.94
C MET A 95 6.23 5.94 -7.11
N ILE A 96 7.43 5.36 -6.92
CA ILE A 96 7.57 4.18 -6.05
C ILE A 96 7.16 4.53 -4.63
N ASN A 97 7.63 5.65 -4.07
CA ASN A 97 7.26 6.07 -2.72
C ASN A 97 5.75 6.29 -2.59
N GLN A 98 5.14 7.04 -3.51
CA GLN A 98 3.70 7.28 -3.51
C GLN A 98 2.88 5.98 -3.61
N LEU A 99 3.25 5.09 -4.53
CA LEU A 99 2.56 3.82 -4.69
C LEU A 99 2.75 2.89 -3.49
N THR A 100 3.92 2.91 -2.84
CA THR A 100 4.17 2.12 -1.63
C THR A 100 3.29 2.60 -0.49
N GLU A 101 3.26 3.91 -0.24
CA GLU A 101 2.40 4.52 0.79
C GLU A 101 0.91 4.19 0.56
N GLU A 102 0.41 4.33 -0.67
CA GLU A 102 -0.98 4.02 -1.01
C GLU A 102 -1.29 2.52 -0.89
N LEU A 103 -0.34 1.66 -1.27
CA LEU A 103 -0.51 0.21 -1.12
C LEU A 103 -0.56 -0.23 0.34
N GLU A 104 0.26 0.37 1.20
CA GLU A 104 0.22 0.11 2.64
C GLU A 104 -1.17 0.45 3.20
N ILE A 105 -1.72 1.63 2.89
CA ILE A 105 -3.05 2.04 3.31
C ILE A 105 -4.13 1.05 2.81
N ILE A 106 -4.09 0.69 1.52
CA ILE A 106 -5.06 -0.24 0.94
C ILE A 106 -4.98 -1.63 1.60
N LEU A 107 -3.77 -2.10 1.91
CA LEU A 107 -3.57 -3.39 2.56
C LEU A 107 -4.08 -3.37 4.00
N GLU A 108 -3.86 -2.29 4.74
CA GLU A 108 -4.41 -2.09 6.09
C GLU A 108 -5.95 -2.06 6.06
N GLU A 109 -6.55 -1.27 5.16
CA GLU A 109 -8.01 -1.21 5.00
C GLU A 109 -8.60 -2.57 4.62
N LYS A 110 -7.95 -3.30 3.71
CA LYS A 110 -8.38 -4.63 3.30
C LYS A 110 -8.30 -5.61 4.47
N GLN A 111 -7.22 -5.60 5.23
CA GLN A 111 -7.05 -6.44 6.40
C GLN A 111 -8.10 -6.14 7.46
N GLN A 112 -8.38 -4.87 7.74
CA GLN A 112 -9.46 -4.47 8.66
C GLN A 112 -10.83 -4.92 8.17
N THR A 113 -11.11 -4.80 6.87
CA THR A 113 -12.38 -5.24 6.29
C THR A 113 -12.54 -6.76 6.42
N GLU A 114 -11.51 -7.53 6.08
CA GLU A 114 -11.51 -8.99 6.23
C GLU A 114 -11.68 -9.43 7.69
N LEU A 115 -11.05 -8.73 8.62
CA LEU A 115 -11.21 -8.95 10.06
C LEU A 115 -12.64 -8.63 10.52
N HIS A 116 -13.19 -7.50 10.06
CA HIS A 116 -14.55 -7.10 10.40
C HIS A 116 -15.60 -8.05 9.80
N GLU A 117 -15.46 -8.49 8.57
CA GLU A 117 -16.35 -9.50 7.97
C GLU A 117 -16.33 -10.82 8.73
N LYS A 118 -15.15 -11.23 9.21
CA LYS A 118 -14.99 -12.52 9.90
C LYS A 118 -15.35 -12.46 11.38
N TYR A 119 -15.04 -11.35 12.03
CA TYR A 119 -15.11 -11.20 13.49
C TYR A 119 -15.88 -9.96 13.96
N GLY A 120 -16.66 -9.31 13.07
CA GLY A 120 -17.33 -8.05 13.35
C GLY A 120 -18.14 -8.03 14.63
N ILE A 121 -18.89 -9.11 14.89
CA ILE A 121 -19.67 -9.23 16.13
C ILE A 121 -18.78 -9.18 17.39
N LEU A 122 -17.58 -9.75 17.30
CA LEU A 122 -16.63 -9.80 18.41
C LEU A 122 -15.93 -8.46 18.60
N VAL A 123 -15.55 -7.81 17.50
CA VAL A 123 -14.97 -6.46 17.51
C VAL A 123 -15.97 -5.48 18.10
N ASP A 124 -17.22 -5.48 17.62
CA ASP A 124 -18.28 -4.62 18.11
C ASP A 124 -18.55 -4.84 19.61
N ALA A 125 -18.51 -6.09 20.07
CA ALA A 125 -18.69 -6.41 21.50
C ALA A 125 -17.53 -5.89 22.36
N LEU A 126 -16.29 -5.98 21.88
CA LEU A 126 -15.12 -5.43 22.56
C LEU A 126 -15.14 -3.92 22.63
N GLU A 127 -15.46 -3.25 21.52
CA GLU A 127 -15.59 -1.79 21.46
C GLU A 127 -16.72 -1.28 22.36
N ALA A 128 -17.86 -1.98 22.38
CA ALA A 128 -18.98 -1.65 23.27
C ALA A 128 -18.62 -1.79 24.75
N ALA A 129 -17.69 -2.70 25.08
CA ALA A 129 -17.15 -2.86 26.43
C ALA A 129 -15.99 -1.89 26.75
N GLY A 130 -15.63 -1.00 25.82
CA GLY A 130 -14.58 0.01 26.00
C GLY A 130 -13.16 -0.50 25.75
N TYR A 131 -13.01 -1.63 25.05
CA TYR A 131 -11.70 -2.18 24.69
C TYR A 131 -11.38 -1.92 23.24
N ARG A 132 -10.08 -1.73 22.96
CA ARG A 132 -9.52 -1.69 21.60
C ARG A 132 -8.69 -2.94 21.36
N TYR A 133 -8.63 -3.36 20.13
CA TYR A 133 -7.69 -4.38 19.68
C TYR A 133 -6.58 -3.69 18.86
N ASP A 134 -5.37 -4.23 19.01
CA ASP A 134 -4.20 -3.80 18.25
C ASP A 134 -3.49 -5.03 17.70
N TYR A 135 -3.25 -5.04 16.39
CA TYR A 135 -2.50 -6.11 15.74
C TYR A 135 -1.03 -5.69 15.63
N GLN A 136 -0.17 -6.40 16.34
CA GLN A 136 1.26 -6.13 16.30
C GLN A 136 1.96 -6.98 15.23
N GLU A 137 2.32 -6.40 14.10
CA GLU A 137 3.08 -7.07 13.03
C GLU A 137 4.45 -7.60 13.48
N SER A 138 5.06 -6.98 14.48
CA SER A 138 6.34 -7.43 15.04
C SER A 138 6.28 -8.81 15.69
N LYS A 139 5.08 -9.31 15.96
CA LYS A 139 4.79 -10.65 16.47
C LYS A 139 3.55 -11.19 15.79
N PRO A 140 3.67 -11.73 14.56
CA PRO A 140 2.54 -12.24 13.80
C PRO A 140 1.69 -13.22 14.61
N GLY A 141 0.37 -13.01 14.58
CA GLY A 141 -0.59 -13.82 15.33
C GLY A 141 -0.92 -13.34 16.74
N HIS A 142 -0.25 -12.31 17.26
CA HIS A 142 -0.56 -11.76 18.58
C HIS A 142 -1.49 -10.56 18.49
N ILE A 143 -2.63 -10.64 19.16
CA ILE A 143 -3.61 -9.56 19.23
C ILE A 143 -3.65 -9.07 20.68
N VAL A 144 -3.52 -7.76 20.82
CA VAL A 144 -3.44 -7.10 22.12
C VAL A 144 -4.73 -6.33 22.36
N LEU A 145 -5.40 -6.61 23.46
CA LEU A 145 -6.55 -5.85 23.94
C LEU A 145 -6.09 -4.84 24.99
N ALA A 146 -6.28 -3.55 24.72
CA ALA A 146 -5.99 -2.48 25.65
C ALA A 146 -7.27 -1.73 26.01
N PRO A 147 -7.45 -1.26 27.26
CA PRO A 147 -8.54 -0.39 27.64
C PRO A 147 -8.54 0.89 26.79
N ASP A 148 -9.71 1.38 26.39
CA ASP A 148 -9.83 2.60 25.59
C ASP A 148 -9.26 3.80 26.36
N GLY A 149 -8.30 4.50 25.75
CA GLY A 149 -7.72 5.77 26.25
C GLY A 149 -6.51 5.64 27.16
N THR A 150 -5.98 4.44 27.42
CA THR A 150 -4.80 4.28 28.28
C THR A 150 -3.65 3.57 27.58
N HIS A 151 -2.85 4.32 26.83
CA HIS A 151 -1.57 3.83 26.31
C HIS A 151 -0.47 3.69 27.39
N GLU A 152 -0.72 4.13 28.62
CA GLU A 152 0.34 4.28 29.63
C GLU A 152 0.29 3.32 30.82
N ILE A 153 -0.75 2.51 31.02
CA ILE A 153 -0.82 1.68 32.22
C ILE A 153 -1.14 0.21 31.89
N ALA A 154 -0.12 -0.59 31.96
CA ALA A 154 -0.09 -1.94 32.51
C ALA A 154 -1.40 -2.76 32.49
N GLY A 155 -1.94 -3.04 31.35
CA GLY A 155 -3.07 -3.94 31.34
C GLY A 155 -3.53 -4.21 29.92
N TYR A 156 -2.85 -5.10 29.24
CA TYR A 156 -3.33 -5.67 28.00
C TYR A 156 -3.39 -7.19 28.10
N LEU A 157 -4.42 -7.78 27.51
CA LEU A 157 -4.48 -9.21 27.28
C LEU A 157 -3.86 -9.51 25.92
N GLN A 158 -2.97 -10.49 25.89
CA GLN A 158 -2.32 -10.94 24.68
C GLN A 158 -2.90 -12.29 24.28
N PHE A 159 -3.29 -12.40 23.02
CA PHE A 159 -3.77 -13.63 22.41
C PHE A 159 -2.86 -14.00 21.23
N GLU A 160 -2.72 -15.30 20.98
CA GLU A 160 -1.88 -15.78 19.87
C GLU A 160 -2.62 -15.69 18.52
N SER A 161 -3.95 -15.71 18.55
CA SER A 161 -4.77 -15.66 17.35
C SER A 161 -6.15 -15.04 17.61
N TRP A 162 -6.84 -14.64 16.54
CA TRP A 162 -8.24 -14.25 16.59
C TRP A 162 -9.15 -15.40 17.07
N GLY A 163 -8.79 -16.64 16.78
CA GLY A 163 -9.51 -17.81 17.28
C GLY A 163 -9.48 -17.89 18.80
N ASP A 164 -8.38 -17.51 19.44
CA ASP A 164 -8.26 -17.51 20.90
C ASP A 164 -9.13 -16.42 21.52
N ILE A 165 -9.20 -15.24 20.89
CA ILE A 165 -10.12 -14.18 21.31
C ILE A 165 -11.57 -14.65 21.16
N GLN A 166 -11.91 -15.29 20.05
CA GLN A 166 -13.26 -15.80 19.81
C GLN A 166 -13.66 -16.79 20.90
N ASN A 167 -12.84 -17.78 21.17
CA ASN A 167 -13.09 -18.76 22.20
C ASN A 167 -13.26 -18.09 23.58
N TRP A 168 -12.38 -17.16 23.89
CA TRP A 168 -12.42 -16.41 25.14
C TRP A 168 -13.72 -15.61 25.31
N LEU A 169 -14.21 -14.96 24.26
CA LEU A 169 -15.47 -14.21 24.26
C LEU A 169 -16.69 -15.14 24.32
N GLU A 170 -16.70 -16.23 23.57
CA GLU A 170 -17.77 -17.23 23.61
C GLU A 170 -17.89 -17.83 24.99
N ASP A 171 -16.80 -18.18 25.65
CA ASP A 171 -16.76 -18.64 27.03
C ASP A 171 -17.30 -17.57 27.97
N THR A 172 -16.90 -16.31 27.79
CA THR A 172 -17.37 -15.19 28.63
C THR A 172 -18.87 -15.00 28.51
N ILE A 173 -19.42 -15.03 27.31
CA ILE A 173 -20.86 -14.92 27.06
C ILE A 173 -21.60 -16.11 27.64
N THR A 174 -21.06 -17.33 27.49
CA THR A 174 -21.64 -18.56 27.99
C THR A 174 -21.69 -18.58 29.54
N GLU A 175 -20.66 -18.07 30.18
CA GLU A 175 -20.59 -17.93 31.63
C GLU A 175 -21.47 -16.80 32.18
N GLY A 176 -21.98 -15.92 31.29
CA GLY A 176 -22.79 -14.75 31.66
C GLY A 176 -21.98 -13.70 32.44
N THR A 177 -20.66 -13.72 32.29
CA THR A 177 -19.74 -12.77 32.93
C THR A 177 -19.61 -11.52 32.08
N ASP A 178 -19.60 -10.36 32.72
CA ASP A 178 -19.28 -9.11 32.03
C ASP A 178 -17.85 -9.14 31.51
N ILE A 179 -17.66 -8.70 30.26
CA ILE A 179 -16.35 -8.71 29.61
C ILE A 179 -15.32 -7.91 30.40
N SER A 180 -15.72 -6.74 30.95
CA SER A 180 -14.85 -5.90 31.77
C SER A 180 -14.40 -6.65 33.05
N GLU A 181 -15.32 -7.32 33.72
CA GLU A 181 -15.01 -8.11 34.94
C GLU A 181 -14.06 -9.28 34.63
N ARG A 182 -14.23 -9.93 33.47
CA ARG A 182 -13.35 -11.01 33.07
C ARG A 182 -11.95 -10.54 32.65
N VAL A 183 -11.87 -9.40 31.97
CA VAL A 183 -10.59 -8.74 31.65
C VAL A 183 -9.87 -8.37 32.95
N ASP A 184 -10.55 -7.72 33.87
CA ASP A 184 -9.97 -7.32 35.16
C ASP A 184 -9.45 -8.53 35.94
N ARG A 185 -10.19 -9.64 35.99
CA ARG A 185 -9.74 -10.88 36.63
C ARG A 185 -8.51 -11.48 35.93
N ALA A 186 -8.43 -11.41 34.61
CA ALA A 186 -7.27 -11.95 33.87
C ALA A 186 -6.01 -11.09 34.02
N MET A 187 -6.20 -9.77 34.13
CA MET A 187 -5.09 -8.83 34.30
C MET A 187 -4.62 -8.67 35.75
N TYR A 188 -5.54 -8.85 36.71
CA TYR A 188 -5.27 -8.71 38.14
C TYR A 188 -5.72 -9.99 38.88
N PRO A 189 -4.96 -11.08 38.77
CA PRO A 189 -5.37 -12.38 39.32
C PRO A 189 -5.33 -12.48 40.83
N PHE A 190 -5.34 -11.35 41.58
CA PHE A 190 -5.32 -11.32 43.06
C PHE A 190 -6.42 -10.50 43.67
#